data_82cfbf22416af97d6eecd483844209a9
#
_entry.id   82cfbf22416af97d6eecd483844209a9
#
_cell.length_a   1.000
_cell.length_b   1.000
_cell.length_c   1.000
_cell.angle_alpha   90.00
_cell.angle_beta   90.00
_cell.angle_gamma   90.00
#
_symmetry.space_group_name_H-M   'P 1'
#
loop_
_entity.id
_entity.type
_entity.pdbx_description
1 polymer ?
#
loop_
_entity_poly.entity_id
_entity_poly.type
_entity_poly.pdbx_seq_one_letter_code
_entity_poly.pdbx_strand_id
1 'polypeptide(L)'
;MRRRFEYKEKERELEDFLIRFYPAGNYTWIVPDGCFLVDVFLVGGGGGGSSAGGGGGYTKTFKSDSKGWKDGEAIAVKPGQSISIIVGKGGAKVYQAEQNSPGKEGGYSQFMNSSYRANGGKGADKGRGGNGGSAGSSSYTQNGASDGGNTNGKEYGVIKGQGHTTRDFGESGGKRNAGGGSGETNTGVVFQGGISDYSEGSGTGGSTNGSGKGGGGYGGGGGGVRYSMVYAGAGGDGTVLIRGKRYKL
;
A
#
# COMPACT_ATOMS: atom_id res chain seq x y z
N MET A 1 1.90 -43.08 -52.81
CA MET A 1 1.34 -43.08 -51.45
C MET A 1 2.05 -41.99 -50.61
N ARG A 2 1.45 -40.79 -50.36
CA ARG A 2 2.05 -39.75 -49.55
C ARG A 2 1.61 -39.94 -48.09
N ARG A 3 2.53 -40.25 -47.18
CA ARG A 3 2.25 -40.30 -45.75
C ARG A 3 2.07 -38.88 -45.24
N ARG A 4 0.87 -38.53 -44.77
CA ARG A 4 0.56 -37.30 -44.08
C ARG A 4 1.04 -37.46 -42.65
N PHE A 5 2.10 -36.72 -42.28
CA PHE A 5 2.52 -36.62 -40.88
C PHE A 5 1.57 -35.64 -40.18
N GLU A 6 0.68 -36.14 -39.34
CA GLU A 6 -0.10 -35.32 -38.43
C GLU A 6 0.83 -34.92 -37.24
N TYR A 7 1.25 -33.68 -37.26
CA TYR A 7 1.89 -33.09 -36.06
C TYR A 7 0.76 -32.83 -35.05
N LYS A 8 0.65 -33.65 -34.00
CA LYS A 8 -0.11 -33.32 -32.81
C LYS A 8 0.72 -32.30 -32.06
N GLU A 9 0.34 -31.04 -32.13
CA GLU A 9 0.85 -30.05 -31.18
C GLU A 9 0.55 -30.56 -29.78
N LYS A 10 1.60 -30.71 -28.95
CA LYS A 10 1.46 -31.08 -27.56
C LYS A 10 0.79 -29.90 -26.86
N GLU A 11 -0.46 -30.06 -26.43
CA GLU A 11 -1.14 -29.03 -25.62
C GLU A 11 -0.25 -28.66 -24.44
N ARG A 12 0.20 -27.38 -24.40
CA ARG A 12 0.98 -26.87 -23.30
C ARG A 12 0.06 -26.65 -22.11
N GLU A 13 0.41 -27.24 -20.97
CA GLU A 13 -0.34 -27.10 -19.74
C GLU A 13 -0.11 -25.71 -19.13
N LEU A 14 -1.17 -25.06 -18.62
CA LEU A 14 -1.10 -23.79 -17.92
C LEU A 14 -0.95 -24.02 -16.42
N GLU A 15 -0.17 -23.14 -15.76
CA GLU A 15 -0.03 -23.04 -14.31
C GLU A 15 -0.38 -21.62 -13.83
N ASP A 16 -0.85 -21.54 -12.59
CA ASP A 16 -1.07 -20.24 -11.92
C ASP A 16 0.26 -19.66 -11.46
N PHE A 17 0.39 -18.34 -11.51
CA PHE A 17 1.53 -17.63 -10.92
C PHE A 17 1.07 -16.43 -10.09
N LEU A 18 1.89 -16.07 -9.10
CA LEU A 18 1.79 -14.84 -8.31
C LEU A 18 3.18 -14.21 -8.19
N ILE A 19 3.30 -12.96 -8.58
CA ILE A 19 4.56 -12.21 -8.51
C ILE A 19 4.33 -10.94 -7.69
N ARG A 20 5.29 -10.62 -6.81
CA ARG A 20 5.31 -9.39 -6.02
C ARG A 20 6.53 -8.56 -6.40
N PHE A 21 6.31 -7.27 -6.64
CA PHE A 21 7.35 -6.26 -6.81
C PHE A 21 7.48 -5.43 -5.53
N TYR A 22 8.69 -5.40 -4.97
CA TYR A 22 9.11 -4.73 -3.74
C TYR A 22 10.65 -4.79 -3.64
N PRO A 23 11.35 -3.83 -3.02
CA PRO A 23 10.89 -2.57 -2.41
C PRO A 23 10.53 -1.47 -3.44
N ALA A 24 10.41 -0.21 -2.99
CA ALA A 24 10.18 0.93 -3.87
C ALA A 24 11.23 1.04 -4.97
N GLY A 25 10.78 1.29 -6.19
CA GLY A 25 11.65 1.37 -7.36
C GLY A 25 10.90 1.23 -8.68
N ASN A 26 11.69 1.23 -9.75
CA ASN A 26 11.19 1.00 -11.10
C ASN A 26 11.61 -0.41 -11.55
N TYR A 27 10.66 -1.16 -12.08
CA TYR A 27 10.85 -2.52 -12.54
C TYR A 27 10.36 -2.68 -13.97
N THR A 28 10.89 -3.67 -14.65
CA THR A 28 10.40 -4.14 -15.95
C THR A 28 9.97 -5.59 -15.80
N TRP A 29 8.73 -5.88 -16.17
CA TRP A 29 8.21 -7.26 -16.21
C TRP A 29 7.98 -7.68 -17.64
N ILE A 30 8.54 -8.83 -18.02
CA ILE A 30 8.28 -9.46 -19.31
C ILE A 30 7.15 -10.45 -19.13
N VAL A 31 6.08 -10.25 -19.89
CA VAL A 31 4.90 -11.13 -19.84
C VAL A 31 5.29 -12.54 -20.29
N PRO A 32 5.07 -13.58 -19.46
CA PRO A 32 5.46 -14.95 -19.82
C PRO A 32 4.57 -15.53 -20.94
N ASP A 33 5.09 -16.55 -21.59
CA ASP A 33 4.35 -17.30 -22.61
C ASP A 33 3.06 -17.91 -22.05
N GLY A 34 1.97 -17.83 -22.83
CA GLY A 34 0.65 -18.29 -22.41
C GLY A 34 -0.12 -17.33 -21.50
N CYS A 35 0.47 -16.18 -21.13
CA CYS A 35 -0.20 -15.17 -20.33
C CYS A 35 -0.84 -14.09 -21.22
N PHE A 36 -2.16 -13.97 -21.19
CA PHE A 36 -2.93 -12.99 -21.96
C PHE A 36 -3.80 -12.08 -21.09
N LEU A 37 -3.97 -12.43 -19.82
CA LEU A 37 -4.78 -11.69 -18.86
C LEU A 37 -4.16 -11.79 -17.48
N VAL A 38 -4.11 -10.66 -16.75
CA VAL A 38 -3.59 -10.61 -15.38
C VAL A 38 -4.51 -9.85 -14.46
N ASP A 39 -4.63 -10.34 -13.23
CA ASP A 39 -5.16 -9.58 -12.12
C ASP A 39 -3.99 -8.81 -11.48
N VAL A 40 -4.24 -7.54 -11.14
CA VAL A 40 -3.23 -6.65 -10.55
C VAL A 40 -3.76 -6.01 -9.29
N PHE A 41 -2.97 -6.07 -8.22
CA PHE A 41 -3.21 -5.35 -6.97
C PHE A 41 -2.06 -4.39 -6.69
N LEU A 42 -2.38 -3.14 -6.45
CA LEU A 42 -1.45 -2.05 -6.26
C LEU A 42 -1.63 -1.43 -4.87
N VAL A 43 -0.53 -1.16 -4.21
CA VAL A 43 -0.47 -0.40 -2.95
C VAL A 43 0.54 0.72 -3.12
N GLY A 44 0.11 1.96 -2.96
CA GLY A 44 0.99 3.14 -2.92
C GLY A 44 1.84 3.17 -1.66
N GLY A 45 2.89 3.97 -1.62
CA GLY A 45 3.66 4.21 -0.40
C GLY A 45 2.82 4.93 0.66
N GLY A 46 3.00 4.62 1.93
CA GLY A 46 2.36 5.30 3.05
C GLY A 46 2.90 6.71 3.26
N GLY A 47 2.12 7.59 3.84
CA GLY A 47 2.53 8.94 4.24
C GLY A 47 3.36 8.93 5.52
N GLY A 48 4.27 9.89 5.68
CA GLY A 48 5.03 10.09 6.91
C GLY A 48 4.21 10.73 8.03
N GLY A 49 4.59 10.47 9.27
CA GLY A 49 4.00 11.11 10.46
C GLY A 49 4.47 12.55 10.66
N SER A 50 3.78 13.26 11.56
CA SER A 50 4.12 14.56 12.13
C SER A 50 3.90 14.49 13.66
N SER A 51 3.10 15.37 14.25
CA SER A 51 2.50 15.13 15.58
C SER A 51 1.28 14.17 15.50
N ALA A 52 0.87 13.82 14.31
CA ALA A 52 -0.19 12.87 14.01
C ALA A 52 0.33 11.75 13.08
N GLY A 53 -0.44 10.70 12.88
CA GLY A 53 -0.06 9.59 12.02
C GLY A 53 -0.30 9.87 10.54
N GLY A 54 0.62 9.45 9.69
CA GLY A 54 0.44 9.46 8.23
C GLY A 54 -0.63 8.48 7.76
N GLY A 55 -1.27 8.75 6.63
CA GLY A 55 -2.22 7.83 5.98
C GLY A 55 -1.50 6.66 5.34
N GLY A 56 -2.13 5.49 5.29
CA GLY A 56 -1.66 4.38 4.48
C GLY A 56 -1.75 4.71 2.98
N GLY A 57 -0.94 4.08 2.16
CA GLY A 57 -1.02 4.19 0.71
C GLY A 57 -2.39 3.74 0.20
N TYR A 58 -2.92 4.38 -0.86
CA TYR A 58 -4.16 3.89 -1.48
C TYR A 58 -3.92 2.53 -2.12
N THR A 59 -5.00 1.73 -2.23
CA THR A 59 -4.96 0.45 -2.95
C THR A 59 -5.87 0.48 -4.16
N LYS A 60 -5.48 -0.26 -5.20
CA LYS A 60 -6.26 -0.48 -6.42
C LYS A 60 -6.23 -1.94 -6.81
N THR A 61 -7.39 -2.47 -7.21
CA THR A 61 -7.57 -3.86 -7.62
C THR A 61 -8.19 -3.92 -9.01
N PHE A 62 -7.52 -4.61 -9.92
CA PHE A 62 -8.01 -4.94 -11.26
C PHE A 62 -8.02 -6.46 -11.38
N LYS A 63 -9.19 -7.09 -11.58
CA LYS A 63 -9.29 -8.54 -11.61
C LYS A 63 -10.50 -9.06 -12.38
N SER A 64 -10.39 -10.30 -12.82
CA SER A 64 -11.39 -10.97 -13.66
C SER A 64 -12.64 -11.38 -12.87
N ASP A 65 -12.47 -11.86 -11.63
CA ASP A 65 -13.59 -12.31 -10.83
C ASP A 65 -14.30 -11.16 -10.09
N SER A 66 -15.51 -11.43 -9.58
CA SER A 66 -16.33 -10.47 -8.83
C SER A 66 -16.26 -10.64 -7.32
N LYS A 67 -15.37 -11.49 -6.78
CA LYS A 67 -15.26 -11.74 -5.35
C LYS A 67 -14.54 -10.58 -4.64
N GLY A 68 -15.23 -9.93 -3.72
CA GLY A 68 -14.70 -8.79 -2.98
C GLY A 68 -14.66 -7.51 -3.82
N TRP A 69 -13.80 -6.55 -3.43
CA TRP A 69 -13.69 -5.25 -4.09
C TRP A 69 -12.83 -5.30 -5.35
N LYS A 70 -13.25 -4.61 -6.41
CA LYS A 70 -12.41 -4.30 -7.56
C LYS A 70 -12.67 -2.88 -8.06
N ASP A 71 -11.63 -2.26 -8.60
CA ASP A 71 -11.68 -0.94 -9.24
C ASP A 71 -11.87 -1.05 -10.76
N GLY A 72 -11.62 -2.22 -11.32
CA GLY A 72 -11.77 -2.52 -12.74
C GLY A 72 -11.53 -3.97 -13.08
N GLU A 73 -11.68 -4.29 -14.37
CA GLU A 73 -11.48 -5.64 -14.90
C GLU A 73 -9.99 -6.01 -14.98
N ALA A 74 -9.72 -7.31 -15.09
CA ALA A 74 -8.38 -7.83 -15.36
C ALA A 74 -7.76 -7.18 -16.61
N ILE A 75 -6.45 -7.06 -16.62
CA ILE A 75 -5.72 -6.31 -17.64
C ILE A 75 -5.23 -7.26 -18.72
N ALA A 76 -5.61 -6.96 -19.96
CA ALA A 76 -5.10 -7.70 -21.11
C ALA A 76 -3.62 -7.39 -21.37
N VAL A 77 -2.83 -8.43 -21.60
CA VAL A 77 -1.40 -8.36 -21.89
C VAL A 77 -1.04 -9.29 -23.07
N LYS A 78 0.18 -9.20 -23.57
CA LYS A 78 0.66 -10.07 -24.67
C LYS A 78 1.94 -10.78 -24.23
N PRO A 79 2.10 -12.10 -24.49
CA PRO A 79 3.36 -12.79 -24.27
C PRO A 79 4.55 -12.03 -24.87
N GLY A 80 5.65 -11.95 -24.14
CA GLY A 80 6.84 -11.18 -24.54
C GLY A 80 6.73 -9.66 -24.39
N GLN A 81 5.55 -9.12 -24.06
CA GLN A 81 5.40 -7.68 -23.82
C GLN A 81 6.23 -7.23 -22.62
N SER A 82 6.98 -6.13 -22.79
CA SER A 82 7.68 -5.46 -21.71
C SER A 82 6.75 -4.45 -21.03
N ILE A 83 6.52 -4.61 -19.73
CA ILE A 83 5.64 -3.77 -18.92
C ILE A 83 6.45 -3.05 -17.86
N SER A 84 6.33 -1.72 -17.82
CA SER A 84 6.92 -0.88 -16.77
C SER A 84 6.07 -0.95 -15.50
N ILE A 85 6.73 -1.13 -14.35
CA ILE A 85 6.10 -1.17 -13.02
C ILE A 85 6.85 -0.17 -12.14
N ILE A 86 6.09 0.66 -11.43
CA ILE A 86 6.61 1.59 -10.41
C ILE A 86 6.06 1.14 -9.07
N VAL A 87 6.94 0.95 -8.09
CA VAL A 87 6.57 0.75 -6.69
C VAL A 87 6.85 2.02 -5.91
N GLY A 88 5.81 2.59 -5.33
CA GLY A 88 5.87 3.88 -4.64
C GLY A 88 6.67 3.82 -3.35
N LYS A 89 7.56 4.79 -3.16
CA LYS A 89 8.32 4.94 -1.92
C LYS A 89 7.44 5.51 -0.81
N GLY A 90 7.66 5.07 0.43
CA GLY A 90 7.05 5.67 1.60
C GLY A 90 7.49 7.12 1.80
N GLY A 91 6.62 7.95 2.37
CA GLY A 91 6.93 9.32 2.76
C GLY A 91 8.10 9.35 3.76
N ALA A 92 9.09 10.20 3.51
CA ALA A 92 10.29 10.25 4.34
C ALA A 92 9.97 10.64 5.80
N LYS A 93 10.78 10.15 6.74
CA LYS A 93 10.76 10.62 8.12
C LYS A 93 11.08 12.12 8.17
N VAL A 94 10.43 12.84 9.08
CA VAL A 94 10.60 14.28 9.25
C VAL A 94 11.11 14.56 10.64
N TYR A 95 12.17 15.36 10.74
CA TYR A 95 12.68 15.88 12.00
C TYR A 95 11.77 17.01 12.50
N GLN A 96 11.28 16.87 13.71
CA GLN A 96 10.44 17.87 14.36
C GLN A 96 11.33 18.91 15.05
N ALA A 97 11.95 19.81 14.27
CA ALA A 97 12.76 20.92 14.84
C ALA A 97 11.86 21.85 15.67
N GLU A 98 10.69 22.14 15.13
CA GLU A 98 9.57 22.79 15.82
C GLU A 98 8.39 21.82 15.79
N GLN A 99 7.55 21.85 16.81
CA GLN A 99 6.33 21.03 16.86
C GLN A 99 5.52 21.23 15.56
N ASN A 100 5.10 20.14 14.91
CA ASN A 100 4.21 20.13 13.74
C ASN A 100 4.85 20.35 12.37
N SER A 101 6.13 20.01 12.15
CA SER A 101 6.64 19.90 10.78
C SER A 101 5.82 18.87 9.99
N PRO A 102 5.28 19.21 8.79
CA PRO A 102 4.40 18.29 8.05
C PRO A 102 5.11 17.02 7.61
N GLY A 103 4.45 15.88 7.75
CA GLY A 103 4.88 14.59 7.19
C GLY A 103 4.90 14.64 5.65
N LYS A 104 5.75 13.84 5.05
CA LYS A 104 5.85 13.74 3.59
C LYS A 104 4.84 12.75 3.03
N GLU A 105 4.29 13.06 1.85
CA GLU A 105 3.41 12.16 1.12
C GLU A 105 4.19 10.95 0.59
N GLY A 106 3.55 9.79 0.53
CA GLY A 106 4.09 8.60 -0.13
C GLY A 106 4.00 8.69 -1.65
N GLY A 107 4.84 7.93 -2.33
CA GLY A 107 4.82 7.79 -3.79
C GLY A 107 3.69 6.89 -4.28
N TYR A 108 3.31 7.03 -5.53
CA TYR A 108 2.34 6.14 -6.17
C TYR A 108 2.98 4.82 -6.63
N SER A 109 2.20 3.74 -6.66
CA SER A 109 2.53 2.51 -7.39
C SER A 109 1.72 2.42 -8.68
N GLN A 110 2.34 1.92 -9.76
CA GLN A 110 1.73 1.89 -11.08
C GLN A 110 2.10 0.61 -11.84
N PHE A 111 1.15 0.08 -12.58
CA PHE A 111 1.34 -0.99 -13.56
C PHE A 111 1.06 -0.45 -14.95
N MET A 112 1.96 -0.67 -15.90
CA MET A 112 1.87 -0.30 -17.31
C MET A 112 1.77 1.23 -17.55
N ASN A 113 0.69 1.88 -17.10
CA ASN A 113 0.44 3.30 -17.33
C ASN A 113 -0.41 3.94 -16.21
N SER A 114 -0.73 5.22 -16.31
CA SER A 114 -1.43 5.99 -15.27
C SER A 114 -2.88 5.55 -15.01
N SER A 115 -3.52 4.79 -15.91
CA SER A 115 -4.85 4.23 -15.67
C SER A 115 -4.83 3.16 -14.57
N TYR A 116 -3.69 2.50 -14.39
CA TYR A 116 -3.46 1.45 -13.39
C TYR A 116 -2.51 1.97 -12.31
N ARG A 117 -2.99 2.94 -11.49
CA ARG A 117 -2.19 3.61 -10.46
C ARG A 117 -2.91 3.65 -9.12
N ALA A 118 -2.19 3.33 -8.05
CA ALA A 118 -2.56 3.57 -6.66
C ALA A 118 -1.71 4.71 -6.09
N ASN A 119 -2.33 5.78 -5.60
CA ASN A 119 -1.63 6.94 -5.05
C ASN A 119 -1.00 6.64 -3.69
N GLY A 120 0.00 7.42 -3.31
CA GLY A 120 0.53 7.37 -1.95
C GLY A 120 -0.42 7.94 -0.91
N GLY A 121 -0.24 7.54 0.34
CA GLY A 121 -0.92 8.12 1.49
C GLY A 121 -0.41 9.53 1.77
N LYS A 122 -1.30 10.40 2.28
CA LYS A 122 -0.91 11.75 2.68
C LYS A 122 -0.09 11.72 3.97
N GLY A 123 0.92 12.57 4.05
CA GLY A 123 1.57 12.86 5.31
C GLY A 123 0.61 13.49 6.31
N ALA A 124 0.91 13.35 7.60
CA ALA A 124 0.21 14.08 8.65
C ALA A 124 0.55 15.57 8.61
N ASP A 125 -0.37 16.43 9.01
CA ASP A 125 -0.15 17.89 9.07
C ASP A 125 -0.67 18.48 10.37
N LYS A 126 0.20 19.11 11.15
CA LYS A 126 -0.12 19.89 12.38
C LYS A 126 -1.14 19.20 13.30
N GLY A 127 -0.91 17.99 13.69
CA GLY A 127 -1.81 17.23 14.55
C GLY A 127 -3.00 16.57 13.85
N ARG A 128 -3.23 16.85 12.56
CA ARG A 128 -4.21 16.16 11.73
C ARG A 128 -3.59 14.93 11.08
N GLY A 129 -4.25 13.79 11.19
CA GLY A 129 -3.83 12.56 10.52
C GLY A 129 -3.89 12.66 8.99
N GLY A 130 -3.05 11.90 8.29
CA GLY A 130 -3.05 11.83 6.83
C GLY A 130 -4.21 11.00 6.29
N ASN A 131 -4.86 11.46 5.22
CA ASN A 131 -5.79 10.63 4.44
C ASN A 131 -5.01 9.56 3.67
N GLY A 132 -5.67 8.42 3.36
CA GLY A 132 -4.99 7.38 2.60
C GLY A 132 -5.85 6.15 2.32
N GLY A 133 -5.20 5.03 2.01
CA GLY A 133 -5.87 3.72 1.93
C GLY A 133 -6.61 3.44 3.22
N SER A 134 -5.91 3.54 4.37
CA SER A 134 -6.50 3.68 5.70
C SER A 134 -6.04 5.00 6.31
N ALA A 135 -6.90 5.65 7.09
CA ALA A 135 -6.61 6.95 7.66
C ALA A 135 -5.56 6.88 8.77
N GLY A 136 -4.63 7.85 8.82
CA GLY A 136 -3.82 8.12 9.98
C GLY A 136 -4.65 8.74 11.11
N SER A 137 -4.26 8.57 12.36
CA SER A 137 -4.96 9.20 13.49
C SER A 137 -4.43 10.60 13.76
N SER A 138 -5.31 11.47 14.26
CA SER A 138 -4.93 12.76 14.80
C SER A 138 -4.22 12.63 16.14
N SER A 139 -3.51 13.69 16.55
CA SER A 139 -2.87 13.78 17.89
C SER A 139 -3.85 13.48 19.02
N TYR A 140 -3.42 12.76 20.02
CA TYR A 140 -4.13 12.48 21.28
C TYR A 140 -5.45 11.69 21.18
N THR A 141 -5.79 11.10 20.05
CA THR A 141 -7.15 10.59 19.90
C THR A 141 -7.30 9.08 19.84
N GLN A 142 -6.53 8.37 19.02
CA GLN A 142 -6.78 6.94 18.79
C GLN A 142 -5.70 6.25 17.94
N ASN A 143 -5.86 4.94 17.77
CA ASN A 143 -5.07 4.15 16.83
C ASN A 143 -5.29 4.61 15.38
N GLY A 144 -4.33 4.32 14.51
CA GLY A 144 -4.49 4.46 13.08
C GLY A 144 -5.56 3.48 12.56
N ALA A 145 -6.24 3.85 11.48
CA ALA A 145 -7.26 3.00 10.87
C ALA A 145 -6.64 1.80 10.13
N SER A 146 -7.46 0.78 9.92
CA SER A 146 -7.12 -0.42 9.15
C SER A 146 -8.16 -0.65 8.06
N ASP A 147 -7.81 -1.44 7.05
CA ASP A 147 -8.73 -2.00 6.05
C ASP A 147 -9.64 -0.97 5.35
N GLY A 148 -9.07 0.18 5.04
CA GLY A 148 -9.78 1.27 4.35
C GLY A 148 -10.59 2.20 5.25
N GLY A 149 -10.51 2.01 6.57
CA GLY A 149 -11.29 2.76 7.54
C GLY A 149 -10.88 4.21 7.74
N ASN A 150 -11.76 4.98 8.34
CA ASN A 150 -11.58 6.37 8.77
C ASN A 150 -11.10 6.45 10.21
N THR A 151 -10.54 7.59 10.59
CA THR A 151 -10.35 8.00 11.99
C THR A 151 -11.10 9.31 12.26
N ASN A 152 -11.38 9.59 13.52
CA ASN A 152 -12.11 10.80 13.91
C ASN A 152 -11.27 11.62 14.89
N GLY A 153 -10.72 12.72 14.43
CA GLY A 153 -10.00 13.69 15.27
C GLY A 153 -10.96 14.70 15.89
N LYS A 154 -10.93 14.88 17.23
CA LYS A 154 -11.85 15.82 17.92
C LYS A 154 -11.86 17.22 17.31
N GLU A 155 -10.68 17.74 16.97
CA GLU A 155 -10.51 19.10 16.44
C GLU A 155 -10.44 19.15 14.90
N TYR A 156 -10.12 18.03 14.27
CA TYR A 156 -9.80 17.96 12.82
C TYR A 156 -10.88 17.25 12.00
N GLY A 157 -11.98 16.81 12.66
CA GLY A 157 -13.06 16.08 12.01
C GLY A 157 -12.62 14.70 11.51
N VAL A 158 -13.30 14.19 10.50
CA VAL A 158 -13.03 12.87 9.93
C VAL A 158 -11.79 12.91 9.04
N ILE A 159 -10.83 12.05 9.35
CA ILE A 159 -9.69 11.74 8.49
C ILE A 159 -10.10 10.52 7.64
N LYS A 160 -9.97 10.62 6.33
CA LYS A 160 -10.59 9.65 5.42
C LYS A 160 -9.60 8.55 5.01
N GLY A 161 -10.03 7.30 5.19
CA GLY A 161 -9.55 6.16 4.43
C GLY A 161 -10.23 6.11 3.05
N GLN A 162 -9.92 5.09 2.26
CA GLN A 162 -10.50 4.94 0.92
C GLN A 162 -11.95 4.40 0.91
N GLY A 163 -12.45 3.96 2.07
CA GLY A 163 -13.85 3.53 2.25
C GLY A 163 -14.16 2.10 1.79
N HIS A 164 -13.16 1.36 1.35
CA HIS A 164 -13.27 -0.07 1.00
C HIS A 164 -11.98 -0.80 1.40
N THR A 165 -12.01 -2.13 1.35
CA THR A 165 -10.89 -2.97 1.82
C THR A 165 -9.55 -2.63 1.16
N THR A 166 -8.47 -2.71 1.95
CA THR A 166 -7.07 -2.61 1.50
C THR A 166 -6.39 -3.99 1.44
N ARG A 167 -7.18 -5.06 1.29
CA ARG A 167 -6.68 -6.44 1.25
C ARG A 167 -6.21 -6.84 -0.13
N ASP A 168 -5.29 -7.83 -0.18
CA ASP A 168 -4.78 -8.38 -1.45
C ASP A 168 -5.94 -8.75 -2.37
N PHE A 169 -5.90 -8.22 -3.58
CA PHE A 169 -6.93 -8.34 -4.62
C PHE A 169 -8.35 -7.97 -4.16
N GLY A 170 -8.50 -7.14 -3.11
CA GLY A 170 -9.79 -6.73 -2.56
C GLY A 170 -10.61 -7.86 -1.96
N GLU A 171 -10.02 -9.00 -1.67
CA GLU A 171 -10.69 -10.21 -1.22
C GLU A 171 -10.83 -10.24 0.31
N SER A 172 -11.98 -10.69 0.84
CA SER A 172 -12.24 -10.71 2.28
C SER A 172 -11.24 -11.57 3.08
N GLY A 173 -10.71 -12.62 2.46
CA GLY A 173 -9.63 -13.46 3.03
C GLY A 173 -8.21 -12.99 2.69
N GLY A 174 -8.05 -11.91 1.91
CA GLY A 174 -6.75 -11.36 1.53
C GLY A 174 -6.04 -10.70 2.71
N LYS A 175 -4.71 -10.65 2.63
CA LYS A 175 -3.88 -9.99 3.66
C LYS A 175 -4.07 -8.48 3.62
N ARG A 176 -4.21 -7.84 4.78
CA ARG A 176 -4.37 -6.38 4.92
C ARG A 176 -3.06 -5.65 4.67
N ASN A 177 -3.17 -4.55 3.97
CA ASN A 177 -2.09 -3.62 3.63
C ASN A 177 -2.45 -2.19 4.10
N ALA A 178 -1.56 -1.25 3.90
CA ALA A 178 -1.86 0.17 3.91
C ALA A 178 -2.60 0.68 5.16
N GLY A 179 -2.27 0.18 6.34
CA GLY A 179 -2.78 0.70 7.60
C GLY A 179 -2.32 2.15 7.84
N GLY A 180 -3.12 2.96 8.53
CA GLY A 180 -2.77 4.33 8.90
C GLY A 180 -1.85 4.36 10.12
N GLY A 181 -0.93 5.33 10.20
CA GLY A 181 -0.09 5.56 11.38
C GLY A 181 -0.90 6.08 12.58
N SER A 182 -0.44 5.84 13.80
CA SER A 182 -1.03 6.45 15.00
C SER A 182 -0.44 7.81 15.29
N GLY A 183 -1.22 8.65 15.98
CA GLY A 183 -0.73 9.91 16.54
C GLY A 183 0.17 9.70 17.76
N GLU A 184 0.66 10.79 18.30
CA GLU A 184 1.43 10.83 19.53
C GLU A 184 0.61 10.45 20.76
N THR A 185 1.30 10.12 21.86
CA THR A 185 0.65 9.89 23.14
C THR A 185 1.11 10.90 24.20
N ASN A 186 0.18 11.34 25.03
CA ASN A 186 0.40 12.31 26.09
C ASN A 186 0.38 11.69 27.51
N THR A 187 -0.14 10.48 27.65
CA THR A 187 -0.56 9.92 28.94
C THR A 187 0.04 8.55 29.25
N GLY A 188 1.14 8.18 28.60
CA GLY A 188 1.73 6.84 28.74
C GLY A 188 0.99 5.74 27.99
N VAL A 189 -0.16 6.03 27.36
CA VAL A 189 -0.88 5.10 26.50
C VAL A 189 -0.27 5.15 25.10
N VAL A 190 0.29 4.05 24.62
CA VAL A 190 0.86 3.95 23.27
C VAL A 190 -0.27 3.60 22.29
N PHE A 191 -0.62 4.52 21.39
CA PHE A 191 -1.53 4.23 20.29
C PHE A 191 -0.82 3.41 19.22
N GLN A 192 -1.53 2.42 18.68
CA GLN A 192 -0.99 1.53 17.65
C GLN A 192 -1.35 2.06 16.25
N GLY A 193 -0.47 1.84 15.30
CA GLY A 193 -0.79 1.98 13.90
C GLY A 193 -1.87 0.99 13.48
N GLY A 194 -2.52 1.26 12.35
CA GLY A 194 -3.50 0.36 11.73
C GLY A 194 -2.86 -0.99 11.40
N ILE A 195 -3.67 -2.03 11.38
CA ILE A 195 -3.20 -3.41 11.20
C ILE A 195 -2.73 -3.63 9.75
N SER A 196 -1.58 -4.28 9.60
CA SER A 196 -1.12 -4.95 8.39
C SER A 196 -0.88 -6.42 8.73
N ASP A 197 -1.24 -7.33 7.84
CA ASP A 197 -0.99 -8.77 8.01
C ASP A 197 0.40 -9.19 7.49
N TYR A 198 1.19 -8.25 7.02
CA TYR A 198 2.61 -8.43 6.72
C TYR A 198 3.47 -8.03 7.92
N SER A 199 4.64 -8.68 8.07
CA SER A 199 5.56 -8.43 9.18
C SER A 199 5.88 -6.94 9.32
N GLU A 200 5.73 -6.35 10.45
CA GLU A 200 5.87 -4.93 10.73
C GLU A 200 4.63 -4.12 10.35
N GLY A 201 3.64 -4.09 11.21
CA GLY A 201 2.43 -3.28 11.08
C GLY A 201 2.70 -1.79 10.87
N SER A 202 1.66 -1.01 10.66
CA SER A 202 1.76 0.44 10.43
C SER A 202 2.43 1.17 11.60
N GLY A 203 3.02 2.31 11.33
CA GLY A 203 3.82 3.07 12.28
C GLY A 203 3.10 3.37 13.58
N THR A 204 3.69 2.95 14.68
CA THR A 204 3.25 3.27 16.04
C THR A 204 3.71 4.67 16.40
N GLY A 205 2.88 5.46 17.11
CA GLY A 205 3.27 6.76 17.64
C GLY A 205 4.46 6.66 18.59
N GLY A 206 5.32 7.70 18.61
CA GLY A 206 6.41 7.80 19.57
C GLY A 206 5.88 7.99 20.99
N SER A 207 6.50 7.34 21.96
CA SER A 207 6.31 7.65 23.39
C SER A 207 7.01 8.95 23.76
N THR A 208 6.76 9.47 24.96
CA THR A 208 7.49 10.62 25.56
C THR A 208 9.00 10.45 25.34
N ASN A 209 9.62 11.37 24.59
CA ASN A 209 11.04 11.39 24.21
C ASN A 209 11.49 10.33 23.17
N GLY A 210 10.58 9.56 22.53
CA GLY A 210 10.93 8.58 21.51
C GLY A 210 10.50 9.00 20.10
N SER A 211 11.31 8.68 19.10
CA SER A 211 10.93 8.84 17.68
C SER A 211 9.73 7.97 17.32
N GLY A 212 8.86 8.46 16.43
CA GLY A 212 7.78 7.67 15.85
C GLY A 212 8.33 6.50 15.03
N LYS A 213 7.68 5.33 15.13
CA LYS A 213 8.05 4.17 14.32
C LYS A 213 7.62 4.36 12.87
N GLY A 214 8.43 3.87 11.96
CA GLY A 214 8.12 3.85 10.54
C GLY A 214 6.92 2.95 10.24
N GLY A 215 6.19 3.24 9.16
CA GLY A 215 5.16 2.37 8.62
C GLY A 215 5.80 1.10 8.09
N GLY A 216 5.38 -0.03 8.63
CA GLY A 216 5.74 -1.35 8.15
C GLY A 216 4.67 -1.92 7.23
N GLY A 217 4.87 -3.14 6.78
CA GLY A 217 4.02 -3.75 5.76
C GLY A 217 4.04 -2.94 4.47
N TYR A 218 3.18 -3.28 3.54
CA TYR A 218 3.12 -2.53 2.28
C TYR A 218 2.21 -1.31 2.44
N GLY A 219 2.80 -0.12 2.21
CA GLY A 219 2.09 1.15 2.25
C GLY A 219 1.65 1.63 3.63
N GLY A 220 2.20 1.13 4.72
CA GLY A 220 1.82 1.57 6.06
C GLY A 220 2.17 3.04 6.33
N GLY A 221 1.30 3.80 7.02
CA GLY A 221 1.55 5.17 7.42
C GLY A 221 2.54 5.27 8.60
N GLY A 222 3.37 6.30 8.63
CA GLY A 222 4.32 6.57 9.70
C GLY A 222 3.66 7.11 10.97
N GLY A 223 4.18 6.74 12.13
CA GLY A 223 3.69 7.23 13.43
C GLY A 223 4.08 8.67 13.73
N GLY A 224 3.22 9.38 14.46
CA GLY A 224 3.45 10.75 14.91
C GLY A 224 4.30 10.86 16.17
N VAL A 225 4.78 12.06 16.46
CA VAL A 225 5.55 12.39 17.68
C VAL A 225 5.17 13.75 18.22
N ARG A 226 5.20 13.90 19.54
CA ARG A 226 4.80 15.13 20.22
C ARG A 226 5.89 16.17 20.31
N TYR A 227 7.09 15.73 20.65
CA TYR A 227 8.16 16.64 21.07
C TYR A 227 9.00 17.12 19.89
N SER A 228 9.53 18.34 20.03
CA SER A 228 10.61 18.85 19.19
C SER A 228 11.88 18.01 19.36
N MET A 229 12.77 18.09 18.39
CA MET A 229 14.09 17.42 18.36
C MET A 229 14.06 15.89 18.23
N VAL A 230 12.95 15.31 17.77
CA VAL A 230 12.81 13.87 17.44
C VAL A 230 12.26 13.67 16.03
N TYR A 231 12.40 12.46 15.48
CA TYR A 231 11.87 12.12 14.16
C TYR A 231 10.47 11.52 14.26
N ALA A 232 9.55 12.04 13.47
CA ALA A 232 8.31 11.32 13.15
C ALA A 232 8.60 10.13 12.23
N GLY A 233 7.76 9.09 12.28
CA GLY A 233 7.94 7.88 11.50
C GLY A 233 7.82 8.12 10.00
N ALA A 234 8.65 7.44 9.21
CA ALA A 234 8.47 7.36 7.74
C ALA A 234 7.25 6.50 7.40
N GLY A 235 6.66 6.71 6.22
CA GLY A 235 5.73 5.75 5.62
C GLY A 235 6.47 4.51 5.09
N GLY A 236 5.77 3.38 4.98
CA GLY A 236 6.27 2.16 4.35
C GLY A 236 6.16 2.23 2.82
N ASP A 237 7.04 1.53 2.13
CA ASP A 237 6.98 1.42 0.68
C ASP A 237 5.71 0.69 0.22
N GLY A 238 5.23 1.00 -0.98
CA GLY A 238 4.13 0.30 -1.62
C GLY A 238 4.51 -1.08 -2.13
N THR A 239 3.63 -1.69 -2.91
CA THR A 239 3.90 -2.94 -3.64
C THR A 239 3.00 -3.06 -4.86
N VAL A 240 3.39 -3.92 -5.80
CA VAL A 240 2.55 -4.35 -6.91
C VAL A 240 2.54 -5.87 -6.94
N LEU A 241 1.33 -6.46 -6.93
CA LEU A 241 1.12 -7.90 -7.10
C LEU A 241 0.47 -8.16 -8.45
N ILE A 242 0.94 -9.20 -9.13
CA ILE A 242 0.38 -9.68 -10.39
C ILE A 242 0.10 -11.17 -10.24
N ARG A 243 -1.11 -11.60 -10.56
CA ARG A 243 -1.46 -13.02 -10.69
C ARG A 243 -2.06 -13.31 -12.06
N GLY A 244 -1.86 -14.51 -12.54
CA GLY A 244 -2.36 -14.93 -13.84
C GLY A 244 -2.03 -16.38 -14.12
N LYS A 245 -2.16 -16.78 -15.39
CA LYS A 245 -1.76 -18.09 -15.87
C LYS A 245 -0.67 -17.97 -16.92
N ARG A 246 0.25 -18.94 -16.94
CA ARG A 246 1.31 -19.06 -17.94
C ARG A 246 1.49 -20.52 -18.34
N TYR A 247 2.18 -20.79 -19.45
CA TYR A 247 2.59 -22.16 -19.75
C TYR A 247 3.59 -22.66 -18.70
N LYS A 248 3.46 -23.93 -18.32
CA LYS A 248 4.47 -24.61 -17.50
C LYS A 248 5.83 -24.58 -18.19
N LEU A 249 6.88 -24.29 -17.43
CA LEU A 249 8.27 -24.29 -17.89
C LEU A 249 8.79 -25.69 -18.12
#